data_3da6b74a0b68bc3b0539ee87e45d6218
#
_entry.id   3da6b74a0b68bc3b0539ee87e45d6218
#
_cell.length_a   1.000
_cell.length_b   1.000
_cell.length_c   1.000
_cell.angle_alpha   90.00
_cell.angle_beta   90.00
_cell.angle_gamma   90.00
#
_symmetry.space_group_name_H-M   'P 1'
#
loop_
_entity.id
_entity.type
_entity.pdbx_description
1 polymer ?
#
loop_
_entity_poly.entity_id
_entity_poly.type
_entity_poly.pdbx_seq_one_letter_code
_entity_poly.pdbx_strand_id
1 'polypeptide(L)'
;HLSLCARAQQENELTVAAIFVNASQFNQTEDFVHYPRSLEEDQALLEKQKIDYLLLLDAETVYPDNYQVQIHETSKLSKELEAKFRPGHFIGMLTVVLKYLHIVKPTRSYYGEKDYQQLLLIKKMFQALFLEVEVVGCPTVRASDGLALSSRNSRLTAQQREKAAYFPAILNQAATSEVAVQQLENLGFKVDYVADQWGRRLAAVYVGEVRLIDALLIPQLAT
;
A
#
# COMPACT_ATOMS: atom_id res chain seq x y z
N HIS A 1 0.36 -2.13 -9.52
CA HIS A 1 1.16 -0.92 -9.80
C HIS A 1 0.94 -0.42 -11.23
N LEU A 2 1.01 -1.29 -12.25
CA LEU A 2 0.83 -0.88 -13.65
C LEU A 2 -0.50 -0.18 -13.96
N SER A 3 -1.57 -0.49 -13.21
CA SER A 3 -2.85 0.20 -13.36
C SER A 3 -2.79 1.68 -12.92
N LEU A 4 -1.95 2.00 -11.92
CA LEU A 4 -1.68 3.37 -11.51
C LEU A 4 -0.93 4.12 -12.62
N CYS A 5 0.09 3.46 -13.19
CA CYS A 5 0.85 4.00 -14.32
C CYS A 5 -0.06 4.27 -15.53
N ALA A 6 -0.95 3.31 -15.88
CA ALA A 6 -1.91 3.49 -16.99
C ALA A 6 -2.85 4.68 -16.77
N ARG A 7 -3.32 4.87 -15.54
CA ARG A 7 -4.15 6.02 -15.19
C ARG A 7 -3.35 7.33 -15.27
N ALA A 8 -2.13 7.33 -14.75
CA ALA A 8 -1.27 8.52 -14.83
C ALA A 8 -1.03 8.96 -16.26
N GLN A 9 -0.79 8.01 -17.20
CA GLN A 9 -0.62 8.30 -18.63
C GLN A 9 -1.88 8.89 -19.28
N GLN A 10 -3.05 8.46 -18.88
CA GLN A 10 -4.31 8.98 -19.42
C GLN A 10 -4.62 10.42 -18.96
N GLU A 11 -4.10 10.80 -17.80
CA GLU A 11 -4.42 12.07 -17.14
C GLU A 11 -3.29 13.11 -17.20
N ASN A 12 -2.11 12.79 -17.76
CA ASN A 12 -0.94 13.67 -17.81
C ASN A 12 -0.18 13.53 -19.12
N GLU A 13 0.55 14.58 -19.49
CA GLU A 13 1.40 14.60 -20.68
C GLU A 13 2.69 13.76 -20.51
N LEU A 14 3.23 13.74 -19.28
CA LEU A 14 4.42 12.98 -18.92
C LEU A 14 4.19 12.16 -17.66
N THR A 15 4.78 10.99 -17.61
CA THR A 15 4.67 10.06 -16.49
C THR A 15 6.04 9.64 -15.96
N VAL A 16 6.17 9.62 -14.64
CA VAL A 16 7.36 9.16 -13.93
C VAL A 16 6.97 8.00 -13.03
N ALA A 17 7.62 6.86 -13.19
CA ALA A 17 7.57 5.78 -12.21
C ALA A 17 8.83 5.81 -11.34
N ALA A 18 8.69 5.67 -10.03
CA ALA A 18 9.82 5.59 -9.11
C ALA A 18 9.92 4.17 -8.54
N ILE A 19 11.11 3.57 -8.61
CA ILE A 19 11.40 2.27 -8.00
C ILE A 19 12.50 2.45 -6.96
N PHE A 20 12.15 2.16 -5.71
CA PHE A 20 13.08 2.10 -4.60
C PHE A 20 12.51 1.25 -3.46
N VAL A 21 13.26 0.30 -2.97
CA VAL A 21 12.88 -0.51 -1.80
C VAL A 21 13.40 0.18 -0.54
N ASN A 22 12.56 1.03 0.03
CA ASN A 22 12.91 1.87 1.19
C ASN A 22 12.98 1.07 2.49
N ALA A 23 14.18 0.81 3.00
CA ALA A 23 14.39 0.05 4.23
C ALA A 23 13.68 0.68 5.45
N SER A 24 13.61 2.02 5.52
CA SER A 24 13.07 2.73 6.69
C SER A 24 11.56 2.51 6.94
N GLN A 25 10.82 1.99 5.94
CA GLN A 25 9.40 1.67 6.10
C GLN A 25 9.12 0.21 6.45
N PHE A 26 10.15 -0.64 6.54
CA PHE A 26 10.00 -2.03 6.95
C PHE A 26 10.30 -2.17 8.45
N ASN A 27 9.34 -2.73 9.19
CA ASN A 27 9.49 -2.99 10.62
C ASN A 27 10.07 -4.37 10.92
N GLN A 28 10.13 -5.27 9.93
CA GLN A 28 10.69 -6.61 10.03
C GLN A 28 11.78 -6.77 8.99
N THR A 29 12.98 -7.11 9.43
CA THR A 29 14.15 -7.34 8.55
C THR A 29 13.87 -8.45 7.53
N GLU A 30 13.17 -9.50 7.95
CA GLU A 30 12.81 -10.63 7.09
C GLU A 30 11.88 -10.21 5.92
N ASP A 31 10.89 -9.33 6.17
CA ASP A 31 10.02 -8.83 5.11
C ASP A 31 10.81 -7.95 4.13
N PHE A 32 11.78 -7.17 4.61
CA PHE A 32 12.67 -6.38 3.76
C PHE A 32 13.59 -7.25 2.91
N VAL A 33 14.20 -8.29 3.51
CA VAL A 33 15.12 -9.20 2.81
C VAL A 33 14.39 -10.00 1.74
N HIS A 34 13.20 -10.50 2.04
CA HIS A 34 12.39 -11.32 1.12
C HIS A 34 11.43 -10.49 0.24
N TYR A 35 11.50 -9.16 0.31
CA TYR A 35 10.67 -8.34 -0.57
C TYR A 35 11.09 -8.55 -2.02
N PRO A 36 10.16 -8.88 -2.94
CA PRO A 36 10.49 -9.11 -4.34
C PRO A 36 11.19 -7.89 -4.94
N ARG A 37 12.35 -8.15 -5.58
CA ARG A 37 13.16 -7.16 -6.29
C ARG A 37 13.45 -7.71 -7.67
N SER A 38 12.69 -7.26 -8.63
CA SER A 38 12.75 -7.69 -10.03
C SER A 38 12.94 -6.48 -10.93
N LEU A 39 14.04 -5.74 -10.73
CA LEU A 39 14.26 -4.47 -11.45
C LEU A 39 14.18 -4.64 -12.96
N GLU A 40 14.79 -5.70 -13.52
CA GLU A 40 14.77 -5.96 -14.96
C GLU A 40 13.35 -6.24 -15.47
N GLU A 41 12.55 -7.04 -14.70
CA GLU A 41 11.17 -7.32 -15.04
C GLU A 41 10.30 -6.05 -14.93
N ASP A 42 10.50 -5.28 -13.85
CA ASP A 42 9.78 -4.03 -13.62
C ASP A 42 10.08 -3.02 -14.74
N GLN A 43 11.35 -2.88 -15.15
CA GLN A 43 11.76 -2.05 -16.30
C GLN A 43 11.07 -2.50 -17.58
N ALA A 44 11.14 -3.79 -17.92
CA ALA A 44 10.53 -4.32 -19.14
C ALA A 44 9.00 -4.09 -19.16
N LEU A 45 8.33 -4.19 -18.00
CA LEU A 45 6.90 -3.89 -17.89
C LEU A 45 6.59 -2.41 -18.07
N LEU A 46 7.40 -1.51 -17.51
CA LEU A 46 7.24 -0.07 -17.66
C LEU A 46 7.55 0.39 -19.09
N GLU A 47 8.58 -0.15 -19.74
CA GLU A 47 8.90 0.08 -21.15
C GLU A 47 7.77 -0.39 -22.08
N LYS A 48 7.23 -1.59 -21.86
CA LYS A 48 6.07 -2.12 -22.59
C LYS A 48 4.85 -1.21 -22.45
N GLN A 49 4.67 -0.62 -21.26
CA GLN A 49 3.59 0.32 -20.99
C GLN A 49 3.89 1.74 -21.50
N LYS A 50 5.11 2.00 -22.01
CA LYS A 50 5.57 3.30 -22.52
C LYS A 50 5.52 4.40 -21.46
N ILE A 51 5.98 4.09 -20.24
CA ILE A 51 6.22 5.11 -19.21
C ILE A 51 7.39 5.98 -19.65
N ASP A 52 7.22 7.30 -19.57
CA ASP A 52 8.20 8.26 -20.12
C ASP A 52 9.52 8.25 -19.35
N TYR A 53 9.46 8.17 -18.01
CA TYR A 53 10.65 8.19 -17.17
C TYR A 53 10.57 7.15 -16.06
N LEU A 54 11.67 6.45 -15.83
CA LEU A 54 11.88 5.60 -14.67
C LEU A 54 12.92 6.25 -13.76
N LEU A 55 12.51 6.60 -12.53
CA LEU A 55 13.37 7.11 -11.49
C LEU A 55 13.88 5.93 -10.64
N LEU A 56 15.13 5.56 -10.86
CA LEU A 56 15.83 4.56 -10.04
C LEU A 56 16.62 5.28 -8.96
N LEU A 57 16.34 4.98 -7.72
CA LEU A 57 16.97 5.60 -6.57
C LEU A 57 17.58 4.54 -5.66
N ASP A 58 18.69 4.91 -5.05
CA ASP A 58 19.36 4.16 -3.98
C ASP A 58 19.23 4.88 -2.62
N ALA A 59 19.66 4.21 -1.57
CA ALA A 59 19.55 4.77 -0.22
C ALA A 59 20.47 5.99 -0.01
N GLU A 60 21.63 6.06 -0.65
CA GLU A 60 22.57 7.18 -0.51
C GLU A 60 21.99 8.44 -1.14
N THR A 61 21.36 8.29 -2.32
CA THR A 61 20.69 9.41 -3.01
C THR A 61 19.46 9.91 -2.25
N VAL A 62 18.63 8.99 -1.74
CA VAL A 62 17.39 9.38 -1.05
C VAL A 62 17.66 9.88 0.36
N TYR A 63 18.66 9.34 1.03
CA TYR A 63 18.99 9.65 2.42
C TYR A 63 20.45 10.09 2.61
N PRO A 64 20.90 11.19 1.95
CA PRO A 64 22.26 11.70 2.12
C PRO A 64 22.55 12.15 3.55
N ASP A 65 21.49 12.33 4.34
CA ASP A 65 21.48 12.69 5.76
C ASP A 65 21.52 11.48 6.69
N ASN A 66 21.72 10.25 6.19
CA ASN A 66 21.66 9.02 6.97
C ASN A 66 20.36 8.86 7.80
N TYR A 67 19.20 9.18 7.18
CA TYR A 67 17.86 9.08 7.79
C TYR A 67 17.61 10.00 8.99
N GLN A 68 18.35 11.08 9.15
CA GLN A 68 18.23 11.99 10.31
C GLN A 68 17.01 12.91 10.19
N VAL A 69 16.62 13.29 8.98
CA VAL A 69 15.43 14.10 8.74
C VAL A 69 14.23 13.22 8.41
N GLN A 70 13.17 13.30 9.22
CA GLN A 70 12.01 12.45 9.11
C GLN A 70 10.71 13.24 9.26
N ILE A 71 9.64 12.74 8.62
CA ILE A 71 8.29 13.28 8.74
C ILE A 71 7.50 12.45 9.74
N HIS A 72 7.07 13.10 10.84
CA HIS A 72 6.26 12.49 11.87
C HIS A 72 4.84 13.08 11.84
N GLU A 73 3.87 12.27 11.51
CA GLU A 73 2.45 12.54 11.74
C GLU A 73 2.06 11.99 13.12
N THR A 74 1.42 12.78 13.96
CA THR A 74 1.23 12.45 15.39
C THR A 74 -0.24 12.23 15.80
N SER A 75 -1.17 12.31 14.85
CA SER A 75 -2.59 12.10 15.15
C SER A 75 -2.93 10.62 15.38
N LYS A 76 -4.17 10.36 15.74
CA LYS A 76 -4.72 9.01 15.90
C LYS A 76 -4.54 8.15 14.64
N LEU A 77 -4.63 8.77 13.43
CA LEU A 77 -4.48 8.09 12.16
C LEU A 77 -3.13 7.37 12.00
N SER A 78 -2.05 7.93 12.55
CA SER A 78 -0.70 7.33 12.50
C SER A 78 -0.35 6.43 13.69
N LYS A 79 -1.31 6.13 14.56
CA LYS A 79 -1.09 5.33 15.78
C LYS A 79 -1.90 4.05 15.84
N GLU A 80 -2.90 3.90 14.98
CA GLU A 80 -3.81 2.75 14.95
C GLU A 80 -3.56 1.85 13.75
N LEU A 81 -4.19 0.69 13.71
CA LEU A 81 -4.17 -0.30 12.63
C LEU A 81 -2.74 -0.60 12.15
N GLU A 82 -2.40 -0.31 10.89
CA GLU A 82 -1.05 -0.58 10.35
C GLU A 82 0.06 -0.01 11.23
N ALA A 83 -0.11 1.18 11.79
CA ALA A 83 0.90 1.80 12.65
C ALA A 83 1.19 0.99 13.92
N LYS A 84 0.15 0.37 14.50
CA LYS A 84 0.28 -0.46 15.71
C LYS A 84 1.06 -1.76 15.44
N PHE A 85 0.83 -2.37 14.27
CA PHE A 85 1.45 -3.64 13.87
C PHE A 85 2.77 -3.46 13.12
N ARG A 86 3.02 -2.24 12.61
CA ARG A 86 4.23 -1.88 11.87
C ARG A 86 4.86 -0.59 12.40
N PRO A 87 5.43 -0.59 13.63
CA PRO A 87 6.07 0.60 14.20
C PRO A 87 7.11 1.21 13.25
N GLY A 88 7.08 2.54 13.07
CA GLY A 88 7.99 3.27 12.18
C GLY A 88 7.60 3.29 10.70
N HIS A 89 6.70 2.41 10.25
CA HIS A 89 6.31 2.28 8.85
C HIS A 89 5.86 3.61 8.22
N PHE A 90 4.95 4.32 8.86
CA PHE A 90 4.43 5.57 8.30
C PHE A 90 5.43 6.72 8.35
N ILE A 91 6.34 6.74 9.31
CA ILE A 91 7.45 7.70 9.35
C ILE A 91 8.32 7.51 8.11
N GLY A 92 8.78 6.29 7.86
CA GLY A 92 9.59 5.97 6.67
C GLY A 92 8.85 6.24 5.37
N MET A 93 7.56 5.86 5.29
CA MET A 93 6.72 6.05 4.12
C MET A 93 6.47 7.54 3.81
N LEU A 94 6.05 8.34 4.77
CA LEU A 94 5.82 9.78 4.57
C LEU A 94 7.11 10.51 4.20
N THR A 95 8.23 10.14 4.83
CA THR A 95 9.53 10.74 4.55
C THR A 95 9.97 10.47 3.12
N VAL A 96 9.91 9.22 2.65
CA VAL A 96 10.33 8.90 1.28
C VAL A 96 9.39 9.51 0.23
N VAL A 97 8.08 9.51 0.48
CA VAL A 97 7.11 10.14 -0.42
C VAL A 97 7.40 11.63 -0.56
N LEU A 98 7.62 12.35 0.54
CA LEU A 98 7.95 13.77 0.48
C LEU A 98 9.25 14.03 -0.31
N LYS A 99 10.28 13.20 -0.13
CA LYS A 99 11.54 13.32 -0.89
C LYS A 99 11.30 13.12 -2.39
N TYR A 100 10.50 12.13 -2.80
CA TYR A 100 10.13 11.91 -4.21
C TYR A 100 9.40 13.11 -4.81
N LEU A 101 8.48 13.71 -4.06
CA LEU A 101 7.75 14.89 -4.52
C LEU A 101 8.69 16.10 -4.75
N HIS A 102 9.69 16.27 -3.91
CA HIS A 102 10.68 17.31 -4.10
C HIS A 102 11.63 17.06 -5.27
N ILE A 103 11.94 15.80 -5.58
CA ILE A 103 12.79 15.42 -6.71
C ILE A 103 12.02 15.58 -8.03
N VAL A 104 10.79 15.04 -8.11
CA VAL A 104 10.00 14.96 -9.35
C VAL A 104 9.19 16.24 -9.59
N LYS A 105 8.68 16.88 -8.52
CA LYS A 105 7.77 18.04 -8.58
C LYS A 105 6.57 17.79 -9.51
N PRO A 106 5.82 16.70 -9.29
CA PRO A 106 4.72 16.34 -10.17
C PRO A 106 3.49 17.25 -9.93
N THR A 107 2.60 17.34 -10.93
CA THR A 107 1.27 17.95 -10.75
C THR A 107 0.29 17.00 -10.07
N ARG A 108 0.46 15.67 -10.29
CA ARG A 108 -0.36 14.60 -9.70
C ARG A 108 0.49 13.47 -9.18
N SER A 109 0.02 12.84 -8.08
CA SER A 109 0.67 11.69 -7.48
C SER A 109 -0.37 10.60 -7.20
N TYR A 110 -0.12 9.36 -7.65
CA TYR A 110 -1.09 8.26 -7.73
C TYR A 110 -0.81 7.20 -6.68
N TYR A 111 -1.83 6.81 -5.92
CA TYR A 111 -1.71 5.85 -4.81
C TYR A 111 -2.85 4.83 -4.86
N GLY A 112 -2.54 3.56 -4.58
CA GLY A 112 -3.54 2.50 -4.52
C GLY A 112 -4.38 2.58 -3.23
N GLU A 113 -5.70 2.47 -3.38
CA GLU A 113 -6.65 2.47 -2.25
C GLU A 113 -6.57 1.19 -1.39
N LYS A 114 -5.85 0.17 -1.82
CA LYS A 114 -5.55 -1.00 -1.00
C LYS A 114 -4.83 -0.60 0.30
N ASP A 115 -3.91 0.33 0.22
CA ASP A 115 -3.17 0.89 1.34
C ASP A 115 -3.86 2.18 1.84
N TYR A 116 -5.16 2.06 2.20
CA TYR A 116 -6.04 3.22 2.40
C TYR A 116 -5.60 4.14 3.54
N GLN A 117 -5.14 3.58 4.66
CA GLN A 117 -4.59 4.39 5.76
C GLN A 117 -3.36 5.19 5.32
N GLN A 118 -2.49 4.60 4.49
CA GLN A 118 -1.36 5.29 3.87
C GLN A 118 -1.84 6.45 2.99
N LEU A 119 -2.85 6.22 2.13
CA LEU A 119 -3.42 7.26 1.28
C LEU A 119 -3.97 8.45 2.09
N LEU A 120 -4.66 8.17 3.20
CA LEU A 120 -5.18 9.23 4.09
C LEU A 120 -4.05 10.04 4.73
N LEU A 121 -2.99 9.39 5.19
CA LEU A 121 -1.81 10.05 5.77
C LEU A 121 -1.09 10.91 4.74
N ILE A 122 -0.94 10.43 3.51
CA ILE A 122 -0.37 11.19 2.40
C ILE A 122 -1.20 12.44 2.11
N LYS A 123 -2.53 12.31 1.96
CA LYS A 123 -3.44 13.46 1.76
C LYS A 123 -3.29 14.50 2.88
N LYS A 124 -3.20 14.04 4.12
CA LYS A 124 -3.02 14.91 5.28
C LYS A 124 -1.66 15.62 5.27
N MET A 125 -0.59 14.93 4.91
CA MET A 125 0.74 15.53 4.76
C MET A 125 0.74 16.61 3.67
N PHE A 126 0.15 16.34 2.52
CA PHE A 126 0.07 17.31 1.42
C PHE A 126 -0.68 18.57 1.84
N GLN A 127 -1.80 18.42 2.51
CA GLN A 127 -2.57 19.56 3.03
C GLN A 127 -1.78 20.35 4.08
N ALA A 128 -1.17 19.66 5.05
CA ALA A 128 -0.44 20.29 6.15
C ALA A 128 0.83 21.04 5.70
N LEU A 129 1.47 20.56 4.63
CA LEU A 129 2.70 21.16 4.07
C LEU A 129 2.44 22.06 2.86
N PHE A 130 1.19 22.35 2.55
CA PHE A 130 0.78 23.20 1.40
C PHE A 130 1.39 22.75 0.07
N LEU A 131 1.46 21.42 -0.15
CA LEU A 131 2.00 20.88 -1.39
C LEU A 131 0.96 21.04 -2.51
N GLU A 132 1.33 21.73 -3.57
CA GLU A 132 0.48 21.98 -4.75
C GLU A 132 0.49 20.77 -5.71
N VAL A 133 0.25 19.56 -5.16
CA VAL A 133 0.22 18.31 -5.90
C VAL A 133 -1.13 17.62 -5.65
N GLU A 134 -1.83 17.23 -6.69
CA GLU A 134 -3.08 16.49 -6.56
C GLU A 134 -2.79 15.02 -6.14
N VAL A 135 -3.41 14.59 -5.03
CA VAL A 135 -3.33 13.20 -4.55
C VAL A 135 -4.47 12.38 -5.12
N VAL A 136 -4.17 11.50 -6.05
CA VAL A 136 -5.14 10.65 -6.74
C VAL A 136 -5.18 9.26 -6.12
N GLY A 137 -6.34 8.89 -5.54
CA GLY A 137 -6.60 7.52 -5.10
C GLY A 137 -7.02 6.65 -6.29
N CYS A 138 -6.41 5.47 -6.42
CA CYS A 138 -6.71 4.51 -7.47
C CYS A 138 -7.37 3.27 -6.88
N PRO A 139 -8.49 2.80 -7.44
CA PRO A 139 -9.17 1.59 -6.97
C PRO A 139 -8.25 0.38 -6.92
N THR A 140 -8.46 -0.49 -5.93
CA THR A 140 -7.72 -1.73 -5.78
C THR A 140 -8.01 -2.66 -6.95
N VAL A 141 -6.97 -3.06 -7.68
CA VAL A 141 -7.08 -4.10 -8.72
C VAL A 141 -7.05 -5.47 -8.05
N ARG A 142 -7.95 -6.36 -8.50
CA ARG A 142 -8.15 -7.68 -7.91
C ARG A 142 -7.96 -8.79 -8.94
N ALA A 143 -7.57 -9.96 -8.47
CA ALA A 143 -7.63 -11.19 -9.24
C ALA A 143 -9.10 -11.63 -9.44
N SER A 144 -9.34 -12.63 -10.30
CA SER A 144 -10.69 -13.14 -10.61
C SER A 144 -11.46 -13.68 -9.39
N ASP A 145 -10.76 -14.09 -8.34
CA ASP A 145 -11.31 -14.54 -7.06
C ASP A 145 -11.48 -13.42 -6.03
N GLY A 146 -11.25 -12.16 -6.41
CA GLY A 146 -11.42 -11.00 -5.56
C GLY A 146 -10.20 -10.62 -4.74
N LEU A 147 -9.14 -11.45 -4.67
CA LEU A 147 -7.94 -11.12 -3.91
C LEU A 147 -7.25 -9.88 -4.48
N ALA A 148 -6.95 -8.91 -3.62
CA ALA A 148 -6.21 -7.72 -4.01
C ALA A 148 -4.83 -8.09 -4.56
N LEU A 149 -4.44 -7.51 -5.70
CA LEU A 149 -3.11 -7.73 -6.27
C LEU A 149 -2.03 -7.13 -5.38
N SER A 150 -1.00 -7.93 -5.11
CA SER A 150 0.16 -7.53 -4.32
C SER A 150 1.38 -8.34 -4.76
N SER A 151 2.56 -7.71 -4.74
CA SER A 151 3.83 -8.42 -4.95
C SER A 151 4.05 -9.54 -3.92
N ARG A 152 3.51 -9.40 -2.71
CA ARG A 152 3.57 -10.45 -1.68
C ARG A 152 2.78 -11.70 -2.03
N ASN A 153 1.81 -11.64 -2.95
CA ASN A 153 1.05 -12.82 -3.36
C ASN A 153 1.93 -13.88 -4.04
N SER A 154 3.05 -13.50 -4.65
CA SER A 154 4.02 -14.44 -5.24
C SER A 154 4.74 -15.32 -4.21
N ARG A 155 4.68 -14.94 -2.92
CA ARG A 155 5.26 -15.72 -1.81
C ARG A 155 4.31 -16.79 -1.26
N LEU A 156 3.05 -16.79 -1.69
CA LEU A 156 2.06 -17.77 -1.28
C LEU A 156 2.29 -19.12 -2.01
N THR A 157 2.27 -20.23 -1.28
CA THR A 157 2.15 -21.56 -1.90
C THR A 157 0.79 -21.69 -2.58
N ALA A 158 0.61 -22.68 -3.46
CA ALA A 158 -0.68 -22.91 -4.12
C ALA A 158 -1.83 -23.05 -3.11
N GLN A 159 -1.64 -23.83 -2.05
CA GLN A 159 -2.64 -24.02 -1.00
C GLN A 159 -2.92 -22.71 -0.22
N GLN A 160 -1.87 -21.94 0.07
CA GLN A 160 -2.03 -20.63 0.72
C GLN A 160 -2.75 -19.64 -0.21
N ARG A 161 -2.48 -19.69 -1.51
CA ARG A 161 -3.13 -18.82 -2.51
C ARG A 161 -4.63 -19.13 -2.63
N GLU A 162 -5.03 -20.40 -2.63
CA GLU A 162 -6.43 -20.82 -2.58
C GLU A 162 -7.11 -20.33 -1.30
N LYS A 163 -6.45 -20.50 -0.14
CA LYS A 163 -6.95 -19.99 1.13
C LYS A 163 -7.12 -18.48 1.13
N ALA A 164 -6.15 -17.74 0.56
CA ALA A 164 -6.18 -16.29 0.51
C ALA A 164 -7.40 -15.73 -0.23
N ALA A 165 -8.02 -16.47 -1.15
CA ALA A 165 -9.24 -16.06 -1.86
C ALA A 165 -10.45 -15.87 -0.93
N TYR A 166 -10.50 -16.55 0.21
CA TYR A 166 -11.57 -16.35 1.20
C TYR A 166 -11.48 -15.00 1.91
N PHE A 167 -10.29 -14.39 2.00
CA PHE A 167 -10.08 -13.15 2.74
C PHE A 167 -10.98 -12.01 2.26
N PRO A 168 -10.96 -11.57 0.98
CA PRO A 168 -11.82 -10.49 0.52
C PRO A 168 -13.31 -10.87 0.54
N ALA A 169 -13.65 -12.14 0.31
CA ALA A 169 -15.04 -12.60 0.36
C ALA A 169 -15.64 -12.44 1.76
N ILE A 170 -14.90 -12.86 2.80
CA ILE A 170 -15.32 -12.72 4.20
C ILE A 170 -15.44 -11.24 4.57
N LEU A 171 -14.46 -10.40 4.21
CA LEU A 171 -14.53 -8.97 4.50
C LEU A 171 -15.75 -8.30 3.89
N ASN A 172 -16.14 -8.72 2.69
CA ASN A 172 -17.29 -8.15 1.99
C ASN A 172 -18.64 -8.64 2.54
N GLN A 173 -18.72 -9.90 3.01
CA GLN A 173 -19.98 -10.55 3.39
C GLN A 173 -20.29 -10.43 4.90
N ALA A 174 -19.28 -10.31 5.74
CA ALA A 174 -19.47 -10.24 7.18
C ALA A 174 -20.27 -8.99 7.60
N ALA A 175 -21.27 -9.19 8.46
CA ALA A 175 -22.12 -8.11 8.93
C ALA A 175 -21.34 -7.05 9.74
N THR A 176 -20.36 -7.48 10.53
CA THR A 176 -19.49 -6.60 11.34
C THR A 176 -18.02 -7.02 11.25
N SER A 177 -17.13 -6.15 11.70
CA SER A 177 -15.70 -6.46 11.80
C SER A 177 -15.41 -7.64 12.72
N GLU A 178 -16.15 -7.81 13.83
CA GLU A 178 -16.01 -8.90 14.79
C GLU A 178 -16.39 -10.25 14.15
N VAL A 179 -17.49 -10.27 13.38
CA VAL A 179 -17.91 -11.46 12.60
C VAL A 179 -16.85 -11.83 11.58
N ALA A 180 -16.28 -10.85 10.89
CA ALA A 180 -15.20 -11.09 9.94
C ALA A 180 -13.95 -11.68 10.62
N VAL A 181 -13.54 -11.17 11.79
CA VAL A 181 -12.43 -11.73 12.58
C VAL A 181 -12.70 -13.21 12.88
N GLN A 182 -13.86 -13.52 13.46
CA GLN A 182 -14.21 -14.90 13.83
C GLN A 182 -14.19 -15.86 12.62
N GLN A 183 -14.74 -15.42 11.48
CA GLN A 183 -14.76 -16.25 10.28
C GLN A 183 -13.34 -16.48 9.73
N LEU A 184 -12.49 -15.46 9.74
CA LEU A 184 -11.10 -15.57 9.30
C LEU A 184 -10.30 -16.50 10.22
N GLU A 185 -10.43 -16.37 11.53
CA GLU A 185 -9.74 -17.22 12.51
C GLU A 185 -10.20 -18.68 12.41
N ASN A 186 -11.49 -18.94 12.19
CA ASN A 186 -12.04 -20.29 11.97
C ASN A 186 -11.45 -20.96 10.72
N LEU A 187 -11.06 -20.19 9.71
CA LEU A 187 -10.33 -20.68 8.54
C LEU A 187 -8.80 -20.74 8.75
N GLY A 188 -8.34 -20.46 9.98
CA GLY A 188 -6.93 -20.52 10.35
C GLY A 188 -6.09 -19.36 9.80
N PHE A 189 -6.68 -18.20 9.52
CA PHE A 189 -5.90 -16.98 9.37
C PHE A 189 -5.44 -16.46 10.74
N LYS A 190 -4.23 -15.95 10.83
CA LYS A 190 -3.83 -15.14 11.98
C LYS A 190 -4.22 -13.70 11.67
N VAL A 191 -5.12 -13.13 12.46
CA VAL A 191 -5.67 -11.79 12.23
C VAL A 191 -4.89 -10.77 13.06
N ASP A 192 -4.35 -9.75 12.41
CA ASP A 192 -3.79 -8.58 13.10
C ASP A 192 -4.93 -7.62 13.49
N TYR A 193 -5.77 -7.30 12.53
CA TYR A 193 -6.98 -6.48 12.76
C TYR A 193 -8.00 -6.64 11.63
N VAL A 194 -9.27 -6.43 11.95
CA VAL A 194 -10.34 -6.01 11.05
C VAL A 194 -11.04 -4.83 11.72
N ALA A 195 -11.20 -3.72 11.00
CA ALA A 195 -11.80 -2.51 11.56
C ALA A 195 -12.61 -1.75 10.51
N ASP A 196 -13.79 -1.29 10.92
CA ASP A 196 -14.67 -0.46 10.12
C ASP A 196 -14.40 1.01 10.42
N GLN A 197 -13.57 1.66 9.60
CA GLN A 197 -13.14 3.05 9.78
C GLN A 197 -13.05 3.78 8.44
N TRP A 198 -13.25 5.08 8.47
CA TRP A 198 -13.13 5.97 7.30
C TRP A 198 -13.96 5.52 6.09
N GLY A 199 -15.15 4.93 6.33
CA GLY A 199 -16.05 4.41 5.30
C GLY A 199 -15.59 3.11 4.65
N ARG A 200 -14.59 2.45 5.22
CA ARG A 200 -14.02 1.19 4.72
C ARG A 200 -13.86 0.15 5.81
N ARG A 201 -13.95 -1.11 5.44
CA ARG A 201 -13.46 -2.23 6.24
C ARG A 201 -12.02 -2.49 5.87
N LEU A 202 -11.12 -2.18 6.80
CA LEU A 202 -9.68 -2.38 6.67
C LEU A 202 -9.28 -3.63 7.44
N ALA A 203 -8.41 -4.44 6.86
CA ALA A 203 -7.96 -5.65 7.51
C ALA A 203 -6.52 -6.01 7.16
N ALA A 204 -5.86 -6.68 8.11
CA ALA A 204 -4.57 -7.31 7.92
C ALA A 204 -4.58 -8.71 8.52
N VAL A 205 -4.13 -9.69 7.74
CA VAL A 205 -4.10 -11.09 8.12
C VAL A 205 -2.81 -11.76 7.66
N TYR A 206 -2.46 -12.88 8.27
CA TYR A 206 -1.41 -13.76 7.79
C TYR A 206 -1.98 -15.05 7.20
N VAL A 207 -1.40 -15.48 6.08
CA VAL A 207 -1.55 -16.82 5.52
C VAL A 207 -0.16 -17.46 5.53
N GLY A 208 0.09 -18.34 6.49
CA GLY A 208 1.47 -18.71 6.82
C GLY A 208 2.26 -17.49 7.26
N GLU A 209 3.42 -17.28 6.64
CA GLU A 209 4.29 -16.13 6.93
C GLU A 209 3.99 -14.90 6.06
N VAL A 210 3.02 -14.99 5.15
CA VAL A 210 2.70 -13.90 4.22
C VAL A 210 1.60 -13.03 4.80
N ARG A 211 1.93 -11.77 5.07
CA ARG A 211 0.97 -10.77 5.52
C ARG A 211 0.23 -10.15 4.34
N LEU A 212 -1.09 -10.23 4.38
CA LEU A 212 -2.00 -9.65 3.39
C LEU A 212 -2.80 -8.53 4.03
N ILE A 213 -3.05 -7.46 3.27
CA ILE A 213 -3.93 -6.36 3.67
C ILE A 213 -4.98 -6.11 2.60
N ASP A 214 -6.12 -5.59 3.03
CA ASP A 214 -7.17 -5.13 2.13
C ASP A 214 -7.97 -3.96 2.74
N ALA A 215 -8.63 -3.18 1.87
CA ALA A 215 -9.50 -2.09 2.25
C ALA A 215 -10.72 -2.08 1.31
N LEU A 216 -11.87 -2.54 1.81
CA LEU A 216 -13.11 -2.63 1.06
C LEU A 216 -14.06 -1.50 1.48
N LEU A 217 -14.82 -0.95 0.53
CA LEU A 217 -15.94 -0.08 0.87
C LEU A 217 -16.94 -0.88 1.72
N ILE A 218 -17.39 -0.30 2.82
CA ILE A 218 -18.47 -0.89 3.60
C ILE A 218 -19.74 -0.70 2.78
N PRO A 219 -20.50 -1.78 2.44
CA PRO A 219 -21.81 -1.63 1.84
C PRO A 219 -22.63 -0.73 2.78
N GLN A 220 -23.14 0.39 2.26
CA GLN A 220 -24.11 1.17 3.01
C GLN A 220 -25.27 0.21 3.27
N LEU A 221 -25.50 -0.12 4.53
CA LEU A 221 -26.75 -0.76 4.94
C LEU A 221 -27.85 0.14 4.42
N ALA A 222 -28.62 -0.37 3.44
CA ALA A 222 -29.81 0.33 2.96
C ALA A 222 -30.70 0.56 4.20
N THR A 223 -30.71 1.82 4.66
CA THR A 223 -31.64 2.30 5.70
C THR A 223 -33.03 2.39 5.14
#